data_2756be5b58466b04013e52136bae1573
#
_entry.id   2756be5b58466b04013e52136bae1573
#
_cell.length_a   1.000
_cell.length_b   1.000
_cell.length_c   1.000
_cell.angle_alpha   90.00
_cell.angle_beta   90.00
_cell.angle_gamma   90.00
#
_symmetry.space_group_name_H-M   'P 1'
#
loop_
_entity.id
_entity.type
_entity.pdbx_description
1 polymer ?
#
loop_
_entity_poly.entity_id
_entity_poly.type
_entity_poly.pdbx_seq_one_letter_code
_entity_poly.pdbx_strand_id
1 'polypeptide(L)'
;VNNLKKLGPFNILVNNAGNNIPEHFCEVTEERFDKVMGLNVKSAFFVAQVVARGMVESGIRGSIIHISSQMGIVGGRNRTVYCASKHAMEGFSKSMALDLAENGIRVNTVCPTFIETDLTRPFMEENEFKDYILSRIPLGHVGQTEDVADAVLFLASDMSKMVTGSTIKVDGGWTAV
;
A
#
# COMPACT_ATOMS: atom_id res chain seq x y z
N VAL A 1 11.41 7.40 -13.45
CA VAL A 1 10.64 8.60 -13.10
C VAL A 1 10.61 9.58 -14.27
N ASN A 2 11.75 9.94 -14.90
CA ASN A 2 11.79 10.92 -16.02
C ASN A 2 10.97 10.50 -17.26
N ASN A 3 10.76 9.21 -17.49
CA ASN A 3 9.96 8.72 -18.62
C ASN A 3 8.45 8.84 -18.39
N LEU A 4 7.98 8.89 -17.14
CA LEU A 4 6.55 9.05 -16.82
C LEU A 4 5.99 10.39 -17.33
N LYS A 5 6.79 11.45 -17.30
CA LYS A 5 6.40 12.77 -17.84
C LYS A 5 6.08 12.74 -19.32
N LYS A 6 6.64 11.80 -20.09
CA LYS A 6 6.43 11.66 -21.54
C LYS A 6 5.13 10.93 -21.89
N LEU A 7 4.53 10.22 -20.93
CA LEU A 7 3.32 9.42 -21.15
C LEU A 7 2.02 10.23 -20.98
N GLY A 8 2.13 11.51 -20.61
CA GLY A 8 1.00 12.44 -20.45
C GLY A 8 0.52 12.52 -19.01
N PRO A 9 -0.45 13.39 -18.73
CA PRO A 9 -1.05 13.46 -17.41
C PRO A 9 -1.92 12.23 -17.13
N PHE A 10 -1.86 11.74 -15.90
CA PHE A 10 -2.65 10.62 -15.43
C PHE A 10 -3.78 11.13 -14.52
N ASN A 11 -4.93 10.46 -14.55
CA ASN A 11 -6.06 10.76 -13.65
C ASN A 11 -6.03 9.90 -12.38
N ILE A 12 -5.43 8.72 -12.48
CA ILE A 12 -5.37 7.74 -11.39
C ILE A 12 -3.95 7.19 -11.32
N LEU A 13 -3.43 7.08 -10.09
CA LEU A 13 -2.20 6.36 -9.80
C LEU A 13 -2.50 5.27 -8.77
N VAL A 14 -2.12 4.03 -9.07
CA VAL A 14 -2.06 2.94 -8.11
C VAL A 14 -0.60 2.55 -7.89
N ASN A 15 -0.06 2.93 -6.73
CA ASN A 15 1.28 2.55 -6.29
C ASN A 15 1.23 1.18 -5.63
N ASN A 16 1.39 0.12 -6.42
CA ASN A 16 1.30 -1.27 -5.96
C ASN A 16 2.67 -1.95 -5.80
N ALA A 17 3.71 -1.46 -6.49
CA ALA A 17 5.03 -2.07 -6.43
C ALA A 17 5.58 -2.08 -4.99
N GLY A 18 6.00 -3.26 -4.53
CA GLY A 18 6.56 -3.44 -3.20
C GLY A 18 7.17 -4.81 -3.01
N ASN A 19 8.03 -4.93 -2.01
CA ASN A 19 8.61 -6.21 -1.58
C ASN A 19 8.64 -6.30 -0.06
N ASN A 20 8.90 -7.52 0.41
CA ASN A 20 9.10 -7.86 1.80
C ASN A 20 10.24 -8.88 1.89
N ILE A 21 11.19 -8.64 2.77
CA ILE A 21 12.28 -9.56 3.11
C ILE A 21 12.11 -9.92 4.58
N PRO A 22 11.52 -11.10 4.89
CA PRO A 22 11.33 -11.55 6.27
C PRO A 22 12.65 -11.88 6.93
N GLU A 23 12.92 -11.25 8.08
CA GLU A 23 14.21 -11.40 8.75
C GLU A 23 14.12 -10.97 10.21
N HIS A 24 14.84 -11.68 11.10
CA HIS A 24 14.95 -11.27 12.49
C HIS A 24 15.65 -9.91 12.59
N PHE A 25 15.20 -9.05 13.50
CA PHE A 25 15.69 -7.67 13.63
C PHE A 25 17.22 -7.57 13.73
N CYS A 26 17.84 -8.45 14.51
CA CYS A 26 19.30 -8.43 14.71
C CYS A 26 20.10 -8.93 13.49
N GLU A 27 19.45 -9.47 12.46
CA GLU A 27 20.07 -10.03 11.26
C GLU A 27 19.86 -9.12 10.02
N VAL A 28 19.08 -8.05 10.18
CA VAL A 28 18.84 -7.09 9.09
C VAL A 28 20.13 -6.44 8.66
N THR A 29 20.47 -6.59 7.39
CA THR A 29 21.63 -5.92 6.78
C THR A 29 21.20 -4.58 6.17
N GLU A 30 22.14 -3.63 6.05
CA GLU A 30 21.92 -2.34 5.40
C GLU A 30 21.45 -2.53 3.96
N GLU A 31 22.04 -3.46 3.21
CA GLU A 31 21.63 -3.79 1.84
C GLU A 31 20.14 -4.18 1.75
N ARG A 32 19.67 -5.06 2.66
CA ARG A 32 18.27 -5.51 2.68
C ARG A 32 17.32 -4.41 3.13
N PHE A 33 17.75 -3.60 4.11
CA PHE A 33 17.04 -2.40 4.52
C PHE A 33 16.85 -1.45 3.33
N ASP A 34 17.91 -1.09 2.62
CA ASP A 34 17.87 -0.16 1.49
C ASP A 34 17.03 -0.72 0.34
N LYS A 35 17.10 -2.02 0.08
CA LYS A 35 16.28 -2.67 -0.95
C LYS A 35 14.78 -2.55 -0.67
N VAL A 36 14.35 -2.77 0.57
CA VAL A 36 12.94 -2.64 0.96
C VAL A 36 12.51 -1.17 0.98
N MET A 37 13.26 -0.30 1.64
CA MET A 37 12.94 1.12 1.75
C MET A 37 13.03 1.82 0.38
N GLY A 38 14.00 1.44 -0.43
CA GLY A 38 14.17 1.96 -1.79
C GLY A 38 12.94 1.70 -2.68
N LEU A 39 12.41 0.48 -2.65
CA LEU A 39 11.22 0.13 -3.44
C LEU A 39 9.93 0.64 -2.78
N ASN A 40 9.70 0.28 -1.51
CA ASN A 40 8.40 0.51 -0.88
C ASN A 40 8.15 1.99 -0.54
N VAL A 41 9.20 2.75 -0.22
CA VAL A 41 9.07 4.16 0.22
C VAL A 41 9.57 5.11 -0.85
N LYS A 42 10.87 5.06 -1.17
CA LYS A 42 11.48 6.04 -2.06
C LYS A 42 10.87 6.03 -3.45
N SER A 43 10.69 4.85 -4.06
CA SER A 43 10.11 4.79 -5.41
C SER A 43 8.64 5.20 -5.41
N ALA A 44 7.84 4.72 -4.45
CA ALA A 44 6.44 5.08 -4.33
C ALA A 44 6.24 6.59 -4.17
N PHE A 45 7.05 7.22 -3.29
CA PHE A 45 7.02 8.66 -3.06
C PHE A 45 7.31 9.46 -4.34
N PHE A 46 8.42 9.15 -5.04
CA PHE A 46 8.82 9.92 -6.22
C PHE A 46 7.96 9.65 -7.45
N VAL A 47 7.40 8.46 -7.59
CA VAL A 47 6.39 8.17 -8.62
C VAL A 47 5.13 9.01 -8.36
N ALA A 48 4.63 9.00 -7.13
CA ALA A 48 3.47 9.79 -6.74
C ALA A 48 3.72 11.30 -6.94
N GLN A 49 4.91 11.81 -6.58
CA GLN A 49 5.27 13.22 -6.77
C GLN A 49 5.21 13.63 -8.24
N VAL A 50 5.74 12.80 -9.16
CA VAL A 50 5.72 13.12 -10.59
C VAL A 50 4.32 13.10 -11.15
N VAL A 51 3.51 12.12 -10.78
CA VAL A 51 2.11 12.01 -11.22
C VAL A 51 1.28 13.16 -10.65
N ALA A 52 1.39 13.45 -9.36
CA ALA A 52 0.68 14.56 -8.71
C ALA A 52 1.02 15.91 -9.35
N ARG A 53 2.31 16.15 -9.65
CA ARG A 53 2.73 17.36 -10.34
C ARG A 53 2.08 17.48 -11.73
N GLY A 54 2.03 16.39 -12.51
CA GLY A 54 1.34 16.36 -13.80
C GLY A 54 -0.17 16.62 -13.67
N MET A 55 -0.82 16.08 -12.62
CA MET A 55 -2.23 16.36 -12.31
C MET A 55 -2.45 17.86 -12.03
N VAL A 56 -1.63 18.44 -11.15
CA VAL A 56 -1.72 19.88 -10.80
C VAL A 56 -1.51 20.76 -12.02
N GLU A 57 -0.43 20.55 -12.80
CA GLU A 57 -0.11 21.31 -14.00
C GLU A 57 -1.21 21.24 -15.08
N SER A 58 -1.96 20.13 -15.11
CA SER A 58 -3.04 19.90 -16.07
C SER A 58 -4.45 20.18 -15.53
N GLY A 59 -4.58 20.66 -14.28
CA GLY A 59 -5.89 20.91 -13.65
C GLY A 59 -6.74 19.65 -13.43
N ILE A 60 -6.10 18.48 -13.32
CA ILE A 60 -6.79 17.18 -13.15
C ILE A 60 -7.07 16.94 -11.67
N ARG A 61 -8.35 16.72 -11.34
CA ARG A 61 -8.81 16.28 -10.02
C ARG A 61 -8.71 14.76 -9.94
N GLY A 62 -7.52 14.27 -9.58
CA GLY A 62 -7.19 12.86 -9.68
C GLY A 62 -7.34 12.06 -8.39
N SER A 63 -6.96 10.76 -8.45
CA SER A 63 -6.90 9.87 -7.31
C SER A 63 -5.55 9.14 -7.27
N ILE A 64 -4.86 9.24 -6.13
CA ILE A 64 -3.62 8.52 -5.86
C ILE A 64 -3.91 7.47 -4.77
N ILE A 65 -3.60 6.22 -5.05
CA ILE A 65 -3.88 5.09 -4.19
C ILE A 65 -2.57 4.34 -3.94
N HIS A 66 -2.18 4.25 -2.67
CA HIS A 66 -1.00 3.46 -2.29
C HIS A 66 -1.44 2.11 -1.72
N ILE A 67 -0.88 1.01 -2.24
CA ILE A 67 -1.08 -0.31 -1.64
C ILE A 67 -0.10 -0.46 -0.49
N SER A 68 -0.64 -0.26 0.71
CA SER A 68 0.06 -0.39 1.98
C SER A 68 0.01 -1.85 2.47
N SER A 69 -0.31 -2.08 3.72
CA SER A 69 -0.50 -3.38 4.37
C SER A 69 -1.17 -3.16 5.72
N GLN A 70 -1.83 -4.19 6.29
CA GLN A 70 -2.17 -4.16 7.70
C GLN A 70 -0.92 -3.95 8.57
N MET A 71 0.28 -4.33 8.08
CA MET A 71 1.57 -4.04 8.75
C MET A 71 2.02 -2.57 8.64
N GLY A 72 1.27 -1.71 8.01
CA GLY A 72 1.36 -0.25 8.14
C GLY A 72 0.60 0.30 9.33
N ILE A 73 -0.13 -0.56 10.08
CA ILE A 73 -0.96 -0.23 11.24
C ILE A 73 -0.49 -1.01 12.48
N VAL A 74 -0.12 -2.27 12.31
CA VAL A 74 0.35 -3.16 13.38
C VAL A 74 1.73 -3.72 13.08
N GLY A 75 2.40 -4.27 14.12
CA GLY A 75 3.69 -4.95 13.96
C GLY A 75 3.54 -6.38 13.42
N GLY A 76 4.63 -6.92 12.86
CA GLY A 76 4.75 -8.31 12.45
C GLY A 76 6.11 -8.89 12.84
N ARG A 77 6.14 -10.14 13.32
CA ARG A 77 7.41 -10.83 13.61
C ARG A 77 8.23 -10.95 12.34
N ASN A 78 9.55 -10.74 12.45
CA ASN A 78 10.50 -10.78 11.33
C ASN A 78 10.12 -9.84 10.16
N ARG A 79 9.49 -8.69 10.46
CA ARG A 79 8.97 -7.74 9.46
C ARG A 79 9.35 -6.30 9.77
N THR A 80 10.40 -6.07 10.57
CA THR A 80 10.73 -4.73 11.10
C THR A 80 10.87 -3.70 9.98
N VAL A 81 11.66 -3.99 8.94
CA VAL A 81 11.87 -3.07 7.82
C VAL A 81 10.58 -2.90 6.99
N TYR A 82 9.87 -4.00 6.76
CA TYR A 82 8.61 -3.96 6.02
C TYR A 82 7.56 -3.12 6.76
N CYS A 83 7.38 -3.34 8.07
CA CYS A 83 6.49 -2.52 8.90
C CYS A 83 6.89 -1.05 8.85
N ALA A 84 8.18 -0.74 9.01
CA ALA A 84 8.67 0.63 8.90
C ALA A 84 8.33 1.26 7.55
N SER A 85 8.50 0.52 6.45
CA SER A 85 8.19 1.01 5.10
C SER A 85 6.70 1.28 4.90
N LYS A 86 5.83 0.41 5.44
CA LYS A 86 4.37 0.57 5.30
C LYS A 86 3.81 1.64 6.25
N HIS A 87 4.35 1.80 7.45
CA HIS A 87 4.03 2.94 8.32
C HIS A 87 4.47 4.27 7.70
N ALA A 88 5.64 4.31 7.06
CA ALA A 88 6.08 5.48 6.31
C ALA A 88 5.10 5.83 5.18
N MET A 89 4.58 4.81 4.47
CA MET A 89 3.56 4.99 3.41
C MET A 89 2.26 5.57 3.96
N GLU A 90 1.77 5.10 5.10
CA GLU A 90 0.61 5.68 5.79
C GLU A 90 0.85 7.15 6.18
N GLY A 91 2.04 7.46 6.69
CA GLY A 91 2.41 8.80 7.11
C GLY A 91 2.45 9.78 5.93
N PHE A 92 3.23 9.48 4.88
CA PHE A 92 3.35 10.39 3.76
C PHE A 92 2.06 10.52 2.95
N SER A 93 1.23 9.47 2.88
CA SER A 93 -0.07 9.53 2.19
C SER A 93 -1.02 10.54 2.83
N LYS A 94 -1.06 10.61 4.16
CA LYS A 94 -1.87 11.59 4.89
C LYS A 94 -1.39 13.02 4.64
N SER A 95 -0.07 13.25 4.67
CA SER A 95 0.50 14.56 4.38
C SER A 95 0.23 14.98 2.92
N MET A 96 0.43 14.07 1.96
CA MET A 96 0.11 14.33 0.56
C MET A 96 -1.37 14.67 0.35
N ALA A 97 -2.29 14.03 1.09
CA ALA A 97 -3.72 14.32 1.00
C ALA A 97 -4.01 15.77 1.39
N LEU A 98 -3.33 16.30 2.40
CA LEU A 98 -3.46 17.70 2.81
C LEU A 98 -2.84 18.66 1.77
N ASP A 99 -1.63 18.36 1.30
CA ASP A 99 -0.91 19.20 0.34
C ASP A 99 -1.63 19.32 -1.01
N LEU A 100 -2.38 18.29 -1.43
CA LEU A 100 -3.01 18.19 -2.73
C LEU A 100 -4.53 18.49 -2.72
N ALA A 101 -5.11 18.71 -1.54
CA ALA A 101 -6.55 18.91 -1.37
C ALA A 101 -7.10 20.11 -2.16
N GLU A 102 -6.39 21.23 -2.17
CA GLU A 102 -6.79 22.43 -2.91
C GLU A 102 -6.84 22.20 -4.43
N ASN A 103 -6.05 21.26 -4.94
CA ASN A 103 -6.06 20.85 -6.34
C ASN A 103 -7.17 19.82 -6.64
N GLY A 104 -7.94 19.39 -5.64
CA GLY A 104 -8.97 18.37 -5.77
C GLY A 104 -8.43 16.97 -6.03
N ILE A 105 -7.15 16.71 -5.71
CA ILE A 105 -6.52 15.40 -5.83
C ILE A 105 -6.68 14.66 -4.50
N ARG A 106 -7.21 13.45 -4.56
CA ARG A 106 -7.40 12.58 -3.39
C ARG A 106 -6.23 11.62 -3.24
N VAL A 107 -5.79 11.39 -2.01
CA VAL A 107 -4.72 10.43 -1.71
C VAL A 107 -5.18 9.51 -0.59
N ASN A 108 -5.18 8.20 -0.84
CA ASN A 108 -5.64 7.20 0.12
C ASN A 108 -4.73 5.97 0.09
N THR A 109 -4.87 5.12 1.12
CA THR A 109 -4.18 3.83 1.19
C THR A 109 -5.18 2.67 1.22
N VAL A 110 -4.78 1.54 0.67
CA VAL A 110 -5.44 0.25 0.88
C VAL A 110 -4.48 -0.62 1.68
N CYS A 111 -4.96 -1.23 2.75
CA CYS A 111 -4.20 -2.05 3.68
C CYS A 111 -4.68 -3.51 3.65
N PRO A 112 -4.20 -4.32 2.69
CA PRO A 112 -4.51 -5.74 2.68
C PRO A 112 -3.82 -6.49 3.81
N THR A 113 -4.41 -7.61 4.23
CA THR A 113 -3.73 -8.68 4.97
C THR A 113 -3.10 -9.66 3.97
N PHE A 114 -3.10 -10.94 4.32
CA PHE A 114 -2.66 -12.02 3.43
C PHE A 114 -3.67 -12.23 2.31
N ILE A 115 -3.21 -12.04 1.08
CA ILE A 115 -3.99 -12.20 -0.15
C ILE A 115 -3.43 -13.40 -0.91
N GLU A 116 -4.30 -14.25 -1.43
CA GLU A 116 -3.89 -15.38 -2.25
C GLU A 116 -3.36 -14.88 -3.60
N THR A 117 -2.08 -15.14 -3.84
CA THR A 117 -1.36 -14.80 -5.06
C THR A 117 -0.35 -15.90 -5.36
N ASP A 118 0.22 -15.93 -6.55
CA ASP A 118 1.30 -16.87 -6.87
C ASP A 118 2.51 -16.72 -5.92
N LEU A 119 2.74 -15.50 -5.40
CA LEU A 119 3.80 -15.22 -4.44
C LEU A 119 3.50 -15.77 -3.04
N THR A 120 2.24 -15.74 -2.60
CA THR A 120 1.85 -16.12 -1.23
C THR A 120 1.40 -17.58 -1.13
N ARG A 121 0.96 -18.18 -2.23
CA ARG A 121 0.47 -19.57 -2.27
C ARG A 121 1.46 -20.59 -1.66
N PRO A 122 2.77 -20.57 -1.97
CA PRO A 122 3.72 -21.52 -1.35
C PRO A 122 3.77 -21.42 0.17
N PHE A 123 3.62 -20.23 0.75
CA PHE A 123 3.59 -20.06 2.21
C PHE A 123 2.31 -20.61 2.85
N MET A 124 1.22 -20.68 2.08
CA MET A 124 -0.06 -21.22 2.55
C MET A 124 -0.13 -22.75 2.47
N GLU A 125 0.87 -23.40 1.87
CA GLU A 125 1.02 -24.87 1.87
C GLU A 125 1.64 -25.38 3.18
N GLU A 126 2.32 -24.50 3.94
CA GLU A 126 2.88 -24.81 5.26
C GLU A 126 1.77 -24.70 6.32
N ASN A 127 1.32 -25.82 6.86
CA ASN A 127 0.16 -25.88 7.76
C ASN A 127 0.29 -24.98 8.99
N GLU A 128 1.44 -24.96 9.65
CA GLU A 128 1.67 -24.15 10.85
C GLU A 128 1.55 -22.65 10.55
N PHE A 129 2.12 -22.20 9.44
CA PHE A 129 2.03 -20.80 9.02
C PHE A 129 0.60 -20.45 8.61
N LYS A 130 -0.06 -21.32 7.86
CA LYS A 130 -1.46 -21.14 7.45
C LYS A 130 -2.39 -21.03 8.67
N ASP A 131 -2.26 -21.93 9.63
CA ASP A 131 -3.08 -21.92 10.85
C ASP A 131 -2.83 -20.63 11.66
N TYR A 132 -1.58 -20.19 11.76
CA TYR A 132 -1.25 -18.90 12.38
C TYR A 132 -1.95 -17.74 11.66
N ILE A 133 -1.88 -17.67 10.33
CA ILE A 133 -2.53 -16.59 9.55
C ILE A 133 -4.04 -16.62 9.74
N LEU A 134 -4.68 -17.79 9.60
CA LEU A 134 -6.12 -17.94 9.74
C LEU A 134 -6.61 -17.61 11.16
N SER A 135 -5.82 -17.94 12.19
CA SER A 135 -6.16 -17.58 13.58
C SER A 135 -6.18 -16.07 13.84
N ARG A 136 -5.51 -15.30 12.96
CA ARG A 136 -5.43 -13.82 13.04
C ARG A 136 -6.47 -13.11 12.19
N ILE A 137 -7.18 -13.82 11.32
CA ILE A 137 -8.20 -13.25 10.44
C ILE A 137 -9.59 -13.66 10.93
N PRO A 138 -10.34 -12.80 11.62
CA PRO A 138 -11.68 -13.14 12.15
C PRO A 138 -12.66 -13.69 11.11
N LEU A 139 -12.57 -13.27 9.83
CA LEU A 139 -13.40 -13.84 8.76
C LEU A 139 -13.03 -15.27 8.38
N GLY A 140 -11.91 -15.83 8.89
CA GLY A 140 -11.53 -17.24 8.78
C GLY A 140 -10.96 -17.66 7.41
N HIS A 141 -10.67 -16.73 6.52
CA HIS A 141 -10.06 -17.01 5.22
C HIS A 141 -9.11 -15.88 4.80
N VAL A 142 -8.13 -16.17 3.95
CA VAL A 142 -7.30 -15.17 3.29
C VAL A 142 -8.11 -14.43 2.23
N GLY A 143 -7.72 -13.18 1.93
CA GLY A 143 -8.35 -12.41 0.86
C GLY A 143 -7.94 -12.90 -0.53
N GLN A 144 -8.72 -12.50 -1.53
CA GLN A 144 -8.42 -12.69 -2.94
C GLN A 144 -7.95 -11.37 -3.56
N THR A 145 -7.34 -11.44 -4.73
CA THR A 145 -6.89 -10.23 -5.46
C THR A 145 -8.04 -9.28 -5.76
N GLU A 146 -9.23 -9.81 -6.01
CA GLU A 146 -10.47 -9.10 -6.27
C GLU A 146 -10.91 -8.24 -5.08
N ASP A 147 -10.75 -8.73 -3.84
CA ASP A 147 -11.11 -7.97 -2.64
C ASP A 147 -10.30 -6.67 -2.55
N VAL A 148 -9.02 -6.72 -2.94
CA VAL A 148 -8.16 -5.54 -2.98
C VAL A 148 -8.51 -4.65 -4.17
N ALA A 149 -8.78 -5.25 -5.34
CA ALA A 149 -9.13 -4.53 -6.56
C ALA A 149 -10.44 -3.73 -6.39
N ASP A 150 -11.43 -4.28 -5.70
CA ASP A 150 -12.71 -3.61 -5.41
C ASP A 150 -12.50 -2.37 -4.53
N ALA A 151 -11.65 -2.45 -3.51
CA ALA A 151 -11.28 -1.29 -2.69
C ALA A 151 -10.54 -0.22 -3.51
N VAL A 152 -9.65 -0.63 -4.40
CA VAL A 152 -8.95 0.27 -5.32
C VAL A 152 -9.94 0.92 -6.29
N LEU A 153 -10.87 0.16 -6.86
CA LEU A 153 -11.90 0.67 -7.77
C LEU A 153 -12.79 1.71 -7.09
N PHE A 154 -13.21 1.45 -5.85
CA PHE A 154 -13.95 2.43 -5.05
C PHE A 154 -13.16 3.73 -4.90
N LEU A 155 -11.88 3.65 -4.50
CA LEU A 155 -11.02 4.83 -4.30
C LEU A 155 -10.68 5.55 -5.62
N ALA A 156 -10.63 4.84 -6.74
CA ALA A 156 -10.37 5.41 -8.05
C ALA A 156 -11.57 6.14 -8.64
N SER A 157 -12.79 5.79 -8.20
CA SER A 157 -14.05 6.29 -8.76
C SER A 157 -14.61 7.50 -8.02
N ASP A 158 -15.66 8.11 -8.59
CA ASP A 158 -16.42 9.20 -7.97
C ASP A 158 -17.24 8.78 -6.74
N MET A 159 -17.40 7.47 -6.48
CA MET A 159 -18.04 6.97 -5.26
C MET A 159 -17.28 7.41 -4.00
N SER A 160 -15.98 7.69 -4.12
CA SER A 160 -15.10 8.13 -3.04
C SER A 160 -14.72 9.60 -3.08
N LYS A 161 -15.49 10.45 -3.76
CA LYS A 161 -15.16 11.89 -3.96
C LYS A 161 -14.93 12.69 -2.68
N MET A 162 -15.41 12.21 -1.53
CA MET A 162 -15.23 12.83 -0.20
C MET A 162 -14.22 12.07 0.66
N VAL A 163 -13.51 11.08 0.07
CA VAL A 163 -12.55 10.22 0.79
C VAL A 163 -11.12 10.62 0.38
N THR A 164 -10.37 11.24 1.30
CA THR A 164 -8.95 11.55 1.17
C THR A 164 -8.26 11.43 2.53
N GLY A 165 -6.96 11.12 2.55
CA GLY A 165 -6.19 10.90 3.78
C GLY A 165 -6.63 9.66 4.57
N SER A 166 -7.42 8.78 3.96
CA SER A 166 -8.04 7.64 4.59
C SER A 166 -7.32 6.33 4.26
N THR A 167 -7.49 5.35 5.16
CA THR A 167 -6.97 3.99 5.01
C THR A 167 -8.14 3.02 4.92
N ILE A 168 -8.26 2.29 3.81
CA ILE A 168 -9.21 1.18 3.68
C ILE A 168 -8.48 -0.12 4.03
N LYS A 169 -8.96 -0.79 5.07
CA LYS A 169 -8.44 -2.10 5.49
C LYS A 169 -9.20 -3.19 4.74
N VAL A 170 -8.44 -4.08 4.08
CA VAL A 170 -8.94 -5.28 3.43
C VAL A 170 -8.24 -6.45 4.13
N ASP A 171 -8.60 -6.65 5.40
CA ASP A 171 -7.83 -7.48 6.34
C ASP A 171 -8.64 -8.53 7.09
N GLY A 172 -9.90 -8.72 6.73
CA GLY A 172 -10.77 -9.71 7.35
C GLY A 172 -10.93 -9.53 8.87
N GLY A 173 -10.65 -8.32 9.40
CA GLY A 173 -10.72 -8.01 10.81
C GLY A 173 -9.40 -8.18 11.57
N TRP A 174 -8.29 -8.48 10.91
CA TRP A 174 -6.96 -8.66 11.55
C TRP A 174 -6.60 -7.52 12.51
N THR A 175 -6.84 -6.27 12.11
CA THR A 175 -6.47 -5.09 12.91
C THR A 175 -7.60 -4.56 13.79
N ALA A 176 -8.72 -5.26 13.87
CA ALA A 176 -9.87 -4.88 14.71
C ALA A 176 -9.74 -5.39 16.16
N VAL A 177 -8.81 -6.31 16.41
CA VAL A 177 -8.57 -6.98 17.70
C VAL A 177 -7.16 -6.75 18.20
#